data_2b1c53a66ac678f3924de73fe95bc960
#
_entry.id   2b1c53a66ac678f3924de73fe95bc960
#
_cell.length_a   1.000
_cell.length_b   1.000
_cell.length_c   1.000
_cell.angle_alpha   90.00
_cell.angle_beta   90.00
_cell.angle_gamma   90.00
#
_symmetry.space_group_name_H-M   'P 1'
#
loop_
_entity.id
_entity.type
_entity.pdbx_description
1 polymer ?
#
loop_
_entity_poly.entity_id
_entity_poly.type
_entity_poly.pdbx_seq_one_letter_code
_entity_poly.pdbx_strand_id
1 'polypeptide(L)'
;GMYEQMSREMILCCRMCNSLSFFDCEKKEHILTHNSAGELNSDELERIVNILQSPQEFKIPTWFLNRQKDFSTGKDSQVLSNNVEAKLRDDLERLKKIRAHRGLRHYWDLRARGQHTRTTGRKGRTVANKKK
;
A
#
# COMPACT_ATOMS: atom_id res chain seq x y z
N GLY A 1 17.48 -7.33 -13.37
CA GLY A 1 17.03 -8.68 -13.36
C GLY A 1 15.96 -8.94 -12.33
N MET A 2 15.63 -10.19 -12.08
CA MET A 2 14.56 -10.66 -11.17
C MET A 2 14.74 -10.17 -9.73
N TYR A 3 15.97 -10.06 -9.24
CA TYR A 3 16.29 -9.54 -7.90
C TYR A 3 16.03 -8.03 -7.72
N GLU A 4 16.19 -7.27 -8.76
CA GLU A 4 15.95 -5.82 -8.75
C GLU A 4 14.44 -5.51 -8.74
N GLN A 5 13.65 -6.37 -9.37
CA GLN A 5 12.20 -6.28 -9.37
C GLN A 5 11.62 -6.70 -8.01
N MET A 6 12.14 -7.77 -7.39
CA MET A 6 11.74 -8.21 -6.05
C MET A 6 12.13 -7.20 -4.96
N SER A 7 13.29 -6.56 -5.04
CA SER A 7 13.67 -5.50 -4.08
C SER A 7 12.77 -4.27 -4.21
N ARG A 8 12.33 -3.92 -5.40
CA ARG A 8 11.35 -2.84 -5.64
C ARG A 8 9.97 -3.22 -5.12
N GLU A 9 9.53 -4.44 -5.31
CA GLU A 9 8.24 -4.93 -4.81
C GLU A 9 8.23 -5.02 -3.28
N MET A 10 9.31 -5.47 -2.65
CA MET A 10 9.45 -5.49 -1.20
C MET A 10 9.48 -4.07 -0.59
N ILE A 11 10.20 -3.14 -1.20
CA ILE A 11 10.23 -1.74 -0.76
C ILE A 11 8.88 -1.07 -1.00
N LEU A 12 8.19 -1.37 -2.10
CA LEU A 12 6.84 -0.91 -2.36
C LEU A 12 5.83 -1.53 -1.38
N CYS A 13 5.97 -2.78 -1.02
CA CYS A 13 5.14 -3.42 -0.01
C CYS A 13 5.30 -2.75 1.37
N CYS A 14 6.53 -2.49 1.82
CA CYS A 14 6.80 -1.74 3.05
C CYS A 14 6.31 -0.28 3.00
N ARG A 15 6.37 0.36 1.85
CA ARG A 15 6.00 1.76 1.68
C ARG A 15 4.50 1.98 1.51
N MET A 16 3.79 1.02 0.92
CA MET A 16 2.35 1.09 0.66
C MET A 16 1.50 0.34 1.70
N CYS A 17 2.07 -0.65 2.37
CA CYS A 17 1.41 -1.41 3.43
C CYS A 17 1.97 -0.98 4.78
N ASN A 18 1.33 -0.02 5.44
CA ASN A 18 1.71 0.46 6.78
C ASN A 18 1.62 -0.62 7.90
N SER A 19 1.28 -1.86 7.59
CA SER A 19 0.92 -2.84 8.59
C SER A 19 1.89 -4.00 8.79
N LEU A 20 2.49 -4.51 7.72
CA LEU A 20 3.51 -5.57 7.82
C LEU A 20 4.86 -4.96 7.49
N SER A 21 5.63 -4.64 8.52
CA SER A 21 7.01 -4.20 8.29
C SER A 21 7.86 -5.39 7.88
N PHE A 22 8.82 -5.15 7.02
CA PHE A 22 9.84 -6.11 6.67
C PHE A 22 10.49 -6.75 7.91
N PHE A 23 10.69 -5.94 8.97
CA PHE A 23 11.21 -6.39 10.26
C PHE A 23 10.39 -7.47 10.96
N ASP A 24 9.07 -7.49 10.78
CA ASP A 24 8.23 -8.50 11.40
C ASP A 24 8.31 -9.85 10.66
N CYS A 25 8.49 -9.82 9.35
CA CYS A 25 8.76 -11.01 8.56
C CYS A 25 10.13 -11.60 8.89
N GLU A 26 11.16 -10.77 9.01
CA GLU A 26 12.51 -11.20 9.36
C GLU A 26 12.57 -11.84 10.75
N LYS A 27 11.91 -11.24 11.74
CA LYS A 27 11.84 -11.78 13.10
C LYS A 27 11.18 -13.16 13.18
N LYS A 28 10.19 -13.43 12.34
CA LYS A 28 9.49 -14.73 12.31
C LYS A 28 10.34 -15.86 11.78
N GLU A 29 11.18 -15.58 10.81
CA GLU A 29 12.04 -16.58 10.16
C GLU A 29 13.50 -16.54 10.63
N HIS A 30 13.81 -15.75 11.67
CA HIS A 30 15.18 -15.57 12.18
C HIS A 30 16.20 -15.12 11.11
N ILE A 31 15.74 -14.41 10.09
CA ILE A 31 16.61 -13.81 9.08
C ILE A 31 17.28 -12.59 9.71
N LEU A 32 18.57 -12.40 9.45
CA LEU A 32 19.34 -11.30 10.02
C LEU A 32 18.81 -9.95 9.51
N THR A 33 18.37 -9.10 10.43
CA THR A 33 17.75 -7.79 10.14
C THR A 33 18.70 -6.77 9.53
N HIS A 34 20.01 -7.07 9.49
CA HIS A 34 21.05 -6.18 8.99
C HIS A 34 21.50 -6.51 7.55
N ASN A 35 20.99 -7.59 6.97
CA ASN A 35 21.34 -7.98 5.61
C ASN A 35 20.63 -7.05 4.61
N SER A 36 21.35 -6.65 3.56
CA SER A 36 20.69 -5.98 2.44
C SER A 36 19.91 -7.01 1.60
N ALA A 37 18.81 -6.56 0.97
CA ALA A 37 17.93 -7.44 0.20
C ALA A 37 18.65 -8.21 -0.93
N GLY A 38 19.79 -7.71 -1.42
CA GLY A 38 20.61 -8.37 -2.43
C GLY A 38 21.51 -9.49 -1.91
N GLU A 39 21.64 -9.64 -0.60
CA GLU A 39 22.47 -10.67 0.06
C GLU A 39 21.68 -11.91 0.46
N LEU A 40 20.34 -11.84 0.35
CA LEU A 40 19.46 -12.93 0.72
C LEU A 40 19.56 -14.11 -0.27
N ASN A 41 19.55 -15.30 0.28
CA ASN A 41 19.46 -16.53 -0.51
C ASN A 41 18.06 -16.68 -1.13
N SER A 42 17.96 -17.48 -2.22
CA SER A 42 16.66 -17.75 -2.87
C SER A 42 15.65 -18.38 -1.90
N ASP A 43 16.09 -19.28 -1.02
CA ASP A 43 15.21 -19.95 -0.05
C ASP A 43 14.65 -18.97 1.01
N GLU A 44 15.48 -18.00 1.43
CA GLU A 44 15.05 -16.95 2.36
C GLU A 44 14.04 -16.01 1.71
N LEU A 45 14.26 -15.67 0.44
CA LEU A 45 13.33 -14.86 -0.34
C LEU A 45 11.97 -15.56 -0.51
N GLU A 46 11.96 -16.85 -0.83
CA GLU A 46 10.73 -17.63 -0.91
C GLU A 46 9.96 -17.65 0.42
N ARG A 47 10.65 -17.84 1.54
CA ARG A 47 10.02 -17.81 2.87
C ARG A 47 9.37 -16.46 3.15
N ILE A 48 10.06 -15.35 2.86
CA ILE A 48 9.52 -14.00 3.03
C ILE A 48 8.27 -13.80 2.17
N VAL A 49 8.33 -14.21 0.90
CA VAL A 49 7.19 -14.09 -0.01
C VAL A 49 5.99 -14.91 0.49
N ASN A 50 6.20 -16.11 0.98
CA ASN A 50 5.15 -16.97 1.53
C ASN A 50 4.50 -16.33 2.77
N ILE A 51 5.28 -15.74 3.67
CA ILE A 51 4.74 -15.01 4.84
C ILE A 51 3.88 -13.82 4.40
N LEU A 52 4.32 -13.09 3.39
CA LEU A 52 3.58 -11.92 2.89
C LEU A 52 2.28 -12.33 2.19
N GLN A 53 2.25 -13.46 1.49
CA GLN A 53 1.07 -13.97 0.82
C GLN A 53 0.04 -14.59 1.77
N SER A 54 0.51 -15.36 2.76
CA SER A 54 -0.33 -16.10 3.70
C SER A 54 0.02 -15.76 5.17
N PRO A 55 -0.12 -14.51 5.62
CA PRO A 55 0.31 -14.09 6.96
C PRO A 55 -0.43 -14.82 8.09
N GLN A 56 -1.64 -15.31 7.86
CA GLN A 56 -2.45 -16.01 8.87
C GLN A 56 -1.86 -17.37 9.24
N GLU A 57 -1.23 -18.08 8.31
CA GLU A 57 -0.57 -19.37 8.55
C GLU A 57 0.64 -19.23 9.49
N PHE A 58 1.27 -18.08 9.45
CA PHE A 58 2.42 -17.73 10.29
C PHE A 58 2.02 -17.06 11.62
N LYS A 59 0.77 -17.22 12.04
CA LYS A 59 0.23 -16.67 13.31
C LYS A 59 0.40 -15.14 13.43
N ILE A 60 0.32 -14.41 12.33
CA ILE A 60 0.26 -12.96 12.35
C ILE A 60 -1.17 -12.53 12.70
N PRO A 61 -1.35 -11.64 13.69
CA PRO A 61 -2.68 -11.20 14.11
C PRO A 61 -3.45 -10.53 12.95
N THR A 62 -4.76 -10.76 12.88
CA THR A 62 -5.62 -10.22 11.82
C THR A 62 -5.71 -8.69 11.84
N TRP A 63 -5.53 -8.07 13.03
CA TRP A 63 -5.53 -6.61 13.15
C TRP A 63 -4.30 -5.94 12.48
N PHE A 64 -3.30 -6.73 12.14
CA PHE A 64 -2.08 -6.25 11.50
C PHE A 64 -2.20 -6.20 9.97
N LEU A 65 -3.22 -6.83 9.39
CA LEU A 65 -3.45 -6.89 7.96
C LEU A 65 -3.89 -5.52 7.40
N ASN A 66 -3.52 -5.23 6.15
CA ASN A 66 -3.84 -3.95 5.51
C ASN A 66 -5.27 -3.87 4.96
N ARG A 67 -5.92 -5.01 4.71
CA ARG A 67 -7.30 -5.09 4.20
C ARG A 67 -8.16 -5.90 5.16
N GLN A 68 -8.66 -5.24 6.19
CA GLN A 68 -9.56 -5.86 7.16
C GLN A 68 -11.00 -5.67 6.71
N LYS A 69 -11.84 -6.70 6.90
CA LYS A 69 -13.29 -6.70 6.61
C LYS A 69 -13.59 -6.12 5.22
N ASP A 70 -13.05 -6.74 4.19
CA ASP A 70 -13.32 -6.31 2.80
C ASP A 70 -14.83 -6.27 2.56
N PHE A 71 -15.34 -5.18 2.03
CA PHE A 71 -16.78 -4.97 1.84
C PHE A 71 -17.43 -5.99 0.91
N SER A 72 -16.68 -6.61 0.00
CA SER A 72 -17.19 -7.60 -0.94
C SER A 72 -17.17 -9.03 -0.39
N THR A 73 -16.10 -9.40 0.31
CA THR A 73 -15.88 -10.76 0.80
C THR A 73 -16.11 -10.92 2.30
N GLY A 74 -16.06 -9.82 3.07
CA GLY A 74 -16.15 -9.80 4.52
C GLY A 74 -14.93 -10.37 5.25
N LYS A 75 -13.91 -10.84 4.52
CA LYS A 75 -12.73 -11.49 5.06
C LYS A 75 -11.58 -10.50 5.22
N ASP A 76 -10.72 -10.78 6.21
CA ASP A 76 -9.46 -10.07 6.38
C ASP A 76 -8.42 -10.65 5.41
N SER A 77 -7.73 -9.79 4.69
CA SER A 77 -6.74 -10.21 3.69
C SER A 77 -5.53 -9.26 3.68
N GLN A 78 -4.43 -9.76 3.19
CA GLN A 78 -3.25 -8.95 2.90
C GLN A 78 -3.19 -8.70 1.40
N VAL A 79 -3.19 -7.45 1.00
CA VAL A 79 -3.13 -7.04 -0.40
C VAL A 79 -1.73 -6.51 -0.69
N LEU A 80 -1.08 -7.04 -1.72
CA LEU A 80 0.31 -6.78 -2.07
C LEU A 80 0.43 -6.15 -3.46
N SER A 81 1.51 -5.40 -3.65
CA SER A 81 1.98 -4.93 -4.95
C SER A 81 0.85 -4.30 -5.81
N ASN A 82 0.70 -4.71 -7.04
CA ASN A 82 -0.28 -4.18 -7.99
C ASN A 82 -1.74 -4.34 -7.54
N ASN A 83 -2.03 -5.35 -6.71
CA ASN A 83 -3.37 -5.56 -6.19
C ASN A 83 -3.83 -4.41 -5.26
N VAL A 84 -2.89 -3.69 -4.63
CA VAL A 84 -3.21 -2.53 -3.79
C VAL A 84 -3.83 -1.42 -4.64
N GLU A 85 -3.23 -1.13 -5.80
CA GLU A 85 -3.76 -0.11 -6.73
C GLU A 85 -5.09 -0.54 -7.34
N ALA A 86 -5.22 -1.82 -7.71
CA ALA A 86 -6.48 -2.37 -8.21
C ALA A 86 -7.61 -2.21 -7.18
N LYS A 87 -7.38 -2.62 -5.93
CA LYS A 87 -8.34 -2.48 -4.84
C LYS A 87 -8.67 -1.02 -4.53
N LEU A 88 -7.69 -0.13 -4.56
CA LEU A 88 -7.94 1.30 -4.41
C LEU A 88 -8.83 1.85 -5.53
N ARG A 89 -8.60 1.43 -6.76
CA ARG A 89 -9.42 1.82 -7.90
C ARG A 89 -10.87 1.35 -7.75
N ASP A 90 -11.05 0.08 -7.36
CA ASP A 90 -12.37 -0.50 -7.12
C ASP A 90 -13.13 0.25 -6.01
N ASP A 91 -12.46 0.58 -4.91
CA ASP A 91 -13.05 1.34 -3.81
C ASP A 91 -13.49 2.74 -4.24
N LEU A 92 -12.65 3.44 -5.01
CA LEU A 92 -12.98 4.77 -5.53
C LEU A 92 -14.12 4.71 -6.54
N GLU A 93 -14.13 3.69 -7.41
CA GLU A 93 -15.20 3.50 -8.38
C GLU A 93 -16.54 3.23 -7.69
N ARG A 94 -16.54 2.39 -6.66
CA ARG A 94 -17.72 2.15 -5.83
C ARG A 94 -18.25 3.44 -5.22
N LEU A 95 -17.38 4.27 -4.61
CA LEU A 95 -17.79 5.56 -4.04
C LEU A 95 -18.37 6.52 -5.09
N LYS A 96 -17.83 6.50 -6.31
CA LYS A 96 -18.34 7.29 -7.44
C LYS A 96 -19.72 6.78 -7.90
N LYS A 97 -19.90 5.46 -7.99
CA LYS A 97 -21.18 4.84 -8.37
C LYS A 97 -22.30 5.16 -7.37
N ILE A 98 -22.01 5.13 -6.08
CA ILE A 98 -22.95 5.46 -5.01
C ILE A 98 -23.22 6.99 -4.96
N ARG A 99 -22.44 7.80 -5.68
CA ARG A 99 -22.47 9.28 -5.62
C ARG A 99 -22.23 9.82 -4.23
N ALA A 100 -21.43 9.13 -3.42
CA ALA A 100 -21.01 9.62 -2.13
C ALA A 100 -20.19 10.92 -2.26
N HIS A 101 -20.32 11.86 -1.32
CA HIS A 101 -19.58 13.11 -1.36
C HIS A 101 -18.07 12.89 -1.52
N ARG A 102 -17.48 11.92 -0.81
CA ARG A 102 -16.07 11.54 -0.98
C ARG A 102 -15.75 11.10 -2.40
N GLY A 103 -16.61 10.28 -3.02
CA GLY A 103 -16.45 9.81 -4.39
C GLY A 103 -16.49 10.95 -5.40
N LEU A 104 -17.42 11.88 -5.25
CA LEU A 104 -17.51 13.07 -6.08
C LEU A 104 -16.27 13.98 -5.94
N ARG A 105 -15.76 14.13 -4.73
CA ARG A 105 -14.51 14.87 -4.48
C ARG A 105 -13.32 14.25 -5.21
N HIS A 106 -13.20 12.92 -5.18
CA HIS A 106 -12.18 12.20 -5.95
C HIS A 106 -12.40 12.30 -7.46
N TYR A 107 -13.64 12.30 -7.91
CA TYR A 107 -13.95 12.51 -9.33
C TYR A 107 -13.52 13.89 -9.84
N TRP A 108 -13.68 14.93 -9.00
CA TRP A 108 -13.28 16.31 -9.33
C TRP A 108 -11.81 16.62 -8.99
N ASP A 109 -11.02 15.63 -8.56
CA ASP A 109 -9.63 15.85 -8.13
C ASP A 109 -9.46 16.85 -6.97
N LEU A 110 -10.46 16.93 -6.10
CA LEU A 110 -10.46 17.81 -4.95
C LEU A 110 -10.07 17.08 -3.67
N ARG A 111 -9.59 17.83 -2.68
CA ARG A 111 -9.29 17.28 -1.36
C ARG A 111 -10.56 16.74 -0.70
N ALA A 112 -10.54 15.50 -0.20
CA ALA A 112 -11.72 14.78 0.28
C ALA A 112 -11.89 14.81 1.81
N ARG A 113 -10.91 15.31 2.57
CA ARG A 113 -10.89 15.25 4.05
C ARG A 113 -11.07 16.62 4.73
N GLY A 114 -11.84 17.51 4.17
CA GLY A 114 -12.12 18.83 4.76
C GLY A 114 -10.98 19.85 4.70
N GLN A 115 -9.93 19.58 3.90
CA GLN A 115 -8.82 20.49 3.74
C GLN A 115 -9.25 21.74 2.95
N HIS A 116 -8.67 22.88 3.30
CA HIS A 116 -8.87 24.13 2.57
C HIS A 116 -8.36 24.02 1.13
N THR A 117 -9.13 24.58 0.19
CA THR A 117 -8.82 24.49 -1.25
C THR A 117 -8.37 25.82 -1.85
N ARG A 118 -8.46 26.92 -1.11
CA ARG A 118 -8.12 28.26 -1.61
C ARG A 118 -6.65 28.40 -1.98
N THR A 119 -5.76 27.90 -1.15
CA THR A 119 -4.31 28.06 -1.28
C THR A 119 -3.58 26.75 -1.59
N THR A 120 -4.20 25.61 -1.34
CA THR A 120 -3.61 24.27 -1.49
C THR A 120 -4.19 23.53 -2.69
N GLY A 121 -3.51 22.51 -3.15
CA GLY A 121 -3.98 21.67 -4.25
C GLY A 121 -3.87 22.29 -5.63
N ARG A 122 -3.07 23.32 -5.79
CA ARG A 122 -2.90 24.04 -7.06
C ARG A 122 -2.16 23.28 -8.15
N LYS A 123 -1.57 22.13 -7.83
CA LYS A 123 -0.84 21.22 -8.78
C LYS A 123 0.14 21.99 -9.69
N GLY A 124 0.93 22.92 -9.14
CA GLY A 124 1.88 23.74 -9.91
C GLY A 124 1.24 24.93 -10.67
N ARG A 125 -0.08 25.13 -10.62
CA ARG A 125 -0.78 26.28 -11.23
C ARG A 125 -0.73 27.55 -10.36
N THR A 126 0.33 27.76 -9.62
CA THR A 126 0.63 29.04 -9.03
C THR A 126 1.06 29.98 -10.16
N VAL A 127 0.25 30.96 -10.45
CA VAL A 127 0.68 32.07 -11.31
C VAL A 127 1.84 32.73 -10.59
N ALA A 128 3.07 32.44 -11.04
CA ALA A 128 4.21 33.27 -10.69
C ALA A 128 3.86 34.65 -11.29
N ASN A 129 3.53 35.62 -10.42
CA ASN A 129 3.52 37.01 -10.83
C ASN A 129 4.95 37.30 -11.29
N LYS A 130 5.19 37.18 -12.59
CA LYS A 130 6.34 37.82 -13.19
C LYS A 130 6.15 39.31 -12.93
N LYS A 131 6.81 39.83 -11.90
CA LYS A 131 7.07 41.27 -11.81
C LYS A 131 7.72 41.66 -13.12
N LYS A 132 7.01 42.46 -13.91
CA LYS A 132 7.60 43.22 -14.99
C LYS A 132 8.65 44.16 -14.43
#